data_fa2d9f42f1051cebc7a8cd7caa6fbf1a
#
_entry.id   fa2d9f42f1051cebc7a8cd7caa6fbf1a
#
_cell.length_a   1.000
_cell.length_b   1.000
_cell.length_c   1.000
_cell.angle_alpha   90.00
_cell.angle_beta   90.00
_cell.angle_gamma   90.00
#
_symmetry.space_group_name_H-M   'P 1'
#
loop_
_entity.id
_entity.type
_entity.pdbx_description
1 polymer ?
#
loop_
_entity_poly.entity_id
_entity_poly.type
_entity_poly.pdbx_seq_one_letter_code
_entity_poly.pdbx_strand_id
1 'polypeptide(L)'
;FRTMHVGADAMLDELSSQNEMNGPVFKMKDDPRITRVGKILRKLSLDELMQFFNVFKGDMSLVGPRPPLPREVLFYTDYQKLRLLVTPGLTCTWQISKNRNDIPFEDWVEMDLEYIQNRTFLNDIKIMLKTPLVMLSGTGR
;
A
#
# COMPACT_ATOMS: atom_id res chain seq x y z
N PHE A 1 -2.05 8.23 10.16
CA PHE A 1 -2.50 9.63 10.38
C PHE A 1 -3.24 10.16 9.16
N ARG A 2 -4.13 11.17 9.37
CA ARG A 2 -4.82 11.81 8.25
C ARG A 2 -3.84 12.70 7.48
N THR A 3 -3.65 12.41 6.20
CA THR A 3 -2.77 13.16 5.30
C THR A 3 -3.54 13.99 4.26
N MET A 4 -4.86 13.79 4.16
CA MET A 4 -5.72 14.45 3.20
C MET A 4 -6.66 15.47 3.87
N HIS A 5 -7.16 16.43 3.10
CA HIS A 5 -8.17 17.38 3.51
C HIS A 5 -9.47 16.69 3.91
N VAL A 6 -10.27 17.35 4.74
CA VAL A 6 -11.64 16.89 5.06
C VAL A 6 -12.47 16.94 3.78
N GLY A 7 -13.22 15.86 3.50
CA GLY A 7 -14.00 15.75 2.27
C GLY A 7 -13.21 15.26 1.04
N ALA A 8 -11.97 14.82 1.20
CA ALA A 8 -11.12 14.31 0.11
C ALA A 8 -11.75 13.16 -0.69
N ASP A 9 -12.61 12.36 -0.05
CA ASP A 9 -13.30 11.26 -0.73
C ASP A 9 -14.32 11.76 -1.77
N ALA A 10 -14.98 12.89 -1.51
CA ALA A 10 -15.92 13.50 -2.47
C ALA A 10 -15.21 14.02 -3.74
N MET A 11 -13.93 14.35 -3.66
CA MET A 11 -13.14 14.82 -4.81
C MET A 11 -12.63 13.66 -5.68
N LEU A 12 -12.77 12.42 -5.22
CA LEU A 12 -12.17 11.27 -5.92
C LEU A 12 -12.78 11.05 -7.29
N ASP A 13 -14.10 11.19 -7.41
CA ASP A 13 -14.81 10.97 -8.66
C ASP A 13 -14.39 12.00 -9.73
N GLU A 14 -14.20 13.25 -9.34
CA GLU A 14 -13.71 14.32 -10.21
C GLU A 14 -12.27 14.10 -10.69
N LEU A 15 -11.45 13.45 -9.85
CA LEU A 15 -10.05 13.17 -10.15
C LEU A 15 -9.84 11.80 -10.84
N SER A 16 -10.88 11.00 -10.98
CA SER A 16 -10.78 9.63 -11.51
C SER A 16 -10.12 9.56 -12.89
N SER A 17 -10.37 10.56 -13.75
CA SER A 17 -9.77 10.67 -15.08
C SER A 17 -8.25 10.95 -15.07
N GLN A 18 -7.70 11.36 -13.94
CA GLN A 18 -6.27 11.65 -13.75
C GLN A 18 -5.54 10.51 -13.01
N ASN A 19 -6.18 9.33 -12.90
CA ASN A 19 -5.54 8.18 -12.28
C ASN A 19 -4.36 7.72 -13.13
N GLU A 20 -3.18 7.64 -12.51
CA GLU A 20 -1.93 7.16 -13.13
C GLU A 20 -1.79 5.62 -13.04
N MET A 21 -2.67 4.95 -12.29
CA MET A 21 -2.66 3.51 -12.10
C MET A 21 -3.76 2.85 -12.92
N ASN A 22 -3.46 1.70 -13.50
CA ASN A 22 -4.47 0.80 -14.05
C ASN A 22 -5.13 0.00 -12.92
N GLY A 23 -6.41 -0.38 -13.11
CA GLY A 23 -7.13 -1.20 -12.14
C GLY A 23 -7.87 -0.38 -11.06
N PRO A 24 -8.27 -1.02 -9.94
CA PRO A 24 -9.17 -0.43 -8.95
C PRO A 24 -8.51 0.56 -7.98
N VAL A 25 -7.18 0.65 -8.01
CA VAL A 25 -6.41 1.53 -7.12
C VAL A 25 -6.27 2.90 -7.73
N PHE A 26 -6.60 3.96 -6.97
CA PHE A 26 -6.35 5.33 -7.38
C PHE A 26 -4.96 5.79 -6.94
N LYS A 27 -4.18 6.30 -7.90
CA LYS A 27 -2.85 6.88 -7.67
C LYS A 27 -2.62 8.09 -8.55
N MET A 28 -2.15 9.17 -7.96
CA MET A 28 -1.85 10.43 -8.64
C MET A 28 -0.61 11.04 -7.99
N LYS A 29 0.36 11.47 -8.80
CA LYS A 29 1.64 12.03 -8.33
C LYS A 29 1.46 13.31 -7.52
N ASP A 30 0.69 14.24 -8.04
CA ASP A 30 0.39 15.52 -7.40
C ASP A 30 -1.08 15.60 -6.99
N ASP A 31 -1.49 14.69 -6.09
CA ASP A 31 -2.86 14.60 -5.59
C ASP A 31 -3.22 15.88 -4.78
N PRO A 32 -4.15 16.73 -5.28
CA PRO A 32 -4.53 17.98 -4.63
C PRO A 32 -5.23 17.77 -3.29
N ARG A 33 -5.70 16.56 -3.00
CA ARG A 33 -6.35 16.22 -1.73
C ARG A 33 -5.35 16.12 -0.57
N ILE A 34 -4.05 15.99 -0.86
CA ILE A 34 -3.01 15.82 0.15
C ILE A 34 -2.59 17.16 0.72
N THR A 35 -2.64 17.29 2.06
CA THR A 35 -2.19 18.49 2.77
C THR A 35 -0.67 18.67 2.68
N ARG A 36 -0.16 19.88 2.95
CA ARG A 36 1.29 20.14 2.97
C ARG A 36 2.00 19.24 4.00
N VAL A 37 1.43 19.08 5.19
CA VAL A 37 1.95 18.17 6.22
C VAL A 37 1.80 16.71 5.77
N GLY A 38 0.68 16.37 5.12
CA GLY A 38 0.42 15.05 4.54
C GLY A 38 1.50 14.62 3.55
N LYS A 39 1.99 15.52 2.70
CA LYS A 39 3.10 15.24 1.76
C LYS A 39 4.37 14.79 2.49
N ILE A 40 4.72 15.45 3.61
CA ILE A 40 5.89 15.10 4.42
C ILE A 40 5.69 13.73 5.08
N LEU A 41 4.53 13.50 5.69
CA LEU A 41 4.22 12.25 6.37
C LEU A 41 4.27 11.06 5.38
N ARG A 42 3.67 11.20 4.21
CA ARG A 42 3.69 10.18 3.15
C ARG A 42 5.10 9.92 2.61
N LYS A 43 5.85 10.99 2.35
CA LYS A 43 7.23 10.86 1.88
C LYS A 43 8.09 9.99 2.79
N LEU A 44 7.86 10.08 4.11
CA LEU A 44 8.55 9.32 5.14
C LEU A 44 7.78 8.06 5.58
N SER A 45 6.61 7.78 4.98
CA SER A 45 5.67 6.71 5.37
C SER A 45 5.27 6.73 6.86
N LEU A 46 5.30 7.92 7.48
CA LEU A 46 4.91 8.11 8.88
C LEU A 46 3.39 8.07 9.07
N ASP A 47 2.62 8.28 8.02
CA ASP A 47 1.17 8.17 8.03
C ASP A 47 0.69 6.74 8.36
N GLU A 48 1.48 5.74 8.05
CA GLU A 48 1.18 4.33 8.31
C GLU A 48 1.60 3.84 9.71
N LEU A 49 2.28 4.66 10.52
CA LEU A 49 2.74 4.24 11.86
C LEU A 49 1.62 3.71 12.76
N MET A 50 0.40 4.25 12.64
CA MET A 50 -0.74 3.79 13.44
C MET A 50 -1.17 2.36 13.10
N GLN A 51 -0.74 1.79 11.96
CA GLN A 51 -0.99 0.39 11.61
C GLN A 51 -0.25 -0.59 12.54
N PHE A 52 0.80 -0.14 13.25
CA PHE A 52 1.43 -0.95 14.30
C PHE A 52 0.45 -1.35 15.41
N PHE A 53 -0.56 -0.54 15.71
CA PHE A 53 -1.61 -0.94 16.65
C PHE A 53 -2.45 -2.09 16.10
N ASN A 54 -2.69 -2.14 14.78
CA ASN A 54 -3.40 -3.25 14.16
C ASN A 54 -2.53 -4.53 14.19
N VAL A 55 -1.21 -4.39 14.00
CA VAL A 55 -0.29 -5.52 14.16
C VAL A 55 -0.29 -6.02 15.61
N PHE A 56 -0.23 -5.12 16.59
CA PHE A 56 -0.25 -5.50 18.01
C PHE A 56 -1.56 -6.19 18.41
N LYS A 57 -2.70 -5.80 17.85
CA LYS A 57 -3.99 -6.45 18.06
C LYS A 57 -4.14 -7.79 17.32
N GLY A 58 -3.27 -8.09 16.36
CA GLY A 58 -3.39 -9.28 15.52
C GLY A 58 -4.26 -9.11 14.26
N ASP A 59 -4.77 -7.89 14.00
CA ASP A 59 -5.57 -7.59 12.80
C ASP A 59 -4.68 -7.50 11.54
N MET A 60 -3.38 -7.25 11.72
CA MET A 60 -2.37 -7.19 10.67
C MET A 60 -1.12 -7.95 11.05
N SER A 61 -0.37 -8.40 10.04
CA SER A 61 1.00 -8.90 10.18
C SER A 61 2.03 -7.78 9.92
N LEU A 62 3.28 -7.97 10.34
CA LEU A 62 4.37 -7.08 9.92
C LEU A 62 4.62 -7.21 8.42
N VAL A 63 4.61 -8.44 7.88
CA VAL A 63 4.82 -8.70 6.45
C VAL A 63 3.61 -9.43 5.88
N GLY A 64 3.12 -8.97 4.74
CA GLY A 64 1.98 -9.56 4.04
C GLY A 64 1.43 -8.61 2.95
N PRO A 65 0.47 -9.05 2.15
CA PRO A 65 -0.20 -8.20 1.17
C PRO A 65 -0.72 -6.90 1.78
N ARG A 66 -0.58 -5.80 1.06
CA ARG A 66 -1.14 -4.51 1.52
C ARG A 66 -2.66 -4.62 1.67
N PRO A 67 -3.24 -4.14 2.80
CA PRO A 67 -4.69 -4.11 2.97
C PRO A 67 -5.33 -3.20 1.92
N PRO A 68 -6.30 -3.72 1.12
CA PRO A 68 -7.02 -2.90 0.16
C PRO A 68 -8.09 -2.06 0.86
N LEU A 69 -8.56 -1.03 0.18
CA LEU A 69 -9.76 -0.31 0.58
C LEU A 69 -11.01 -1.12 0.20
N PRO A 70 -12.10 -1.07 0.99
CA PRO A 70 -13.34 -1.78 0.67
C PRO A 70 -13.86 -1.49 -0.74
N ARG A 71 -13.76 -0.24 -1.21
CA ARG A 71 -14.15 0.17 -2.57
C ARG A 71 -13.30 -0.48 -3.67
N GLU A 72 -12.02 -0.75 -3.43
CA GLU A 72 -11.13 -1.43 -4.38
C GLU A 72 -11.55 -2.89 -4.56
N VAL A 73 -11.89 -3.55 -3.45
CA VAL A 73 -12.32 -4.97 -3.44
C VAL A 73 -13.57 -5.21 -4.27
N LEU A 74 -14.47 -4.22 -4.39
CA LEU A 74 -15.67 -4.32 -5.23
C LEU A 74 -15.34 -4.57 -6.70
N PHE A 75 -14.18 -4.14 -7.16
CA PHE A 75 -13.73 -4.28 -8.55
C PHE A 75 -12.71 -5.40 -8.75
N TYR A 76 -12.36 -6.15 -7.69
CA TYR A 76 -11.41 -7.25 -7.78
C TYR A 76 -12.01 -8.45 -8.53
N THR A 77 -11.25 -9.00 -9.46
CA THR A 77 -11.50 -10.33 -10.01
C THR A 77 -11.33 -11.40 -8.94
N ASP A 78 -11.84 -12.62 -9.17
CA ASP A 78 -11.67 -13.71 -8.22
C ASP A 78 -10.20 -14.08 -8.02
N TYR A 79 -9.38 -13.95 -9.04
CA TYR A 79 -7.92 -14.12 -8.95
C TYR A 79 -7.29 -13.08 -8.01
N GLN A 80 -7.64 -11.81 -8.16
CA GLN A 80 -7.14 -10.72 -7.32
C GLN A 80 -7.60 -10.85 -5.86
N LYS A 81 -8.77 -11.46 -5.61
CA LYS A 81 -9.27 -11.75 -4.25
C LYS A 81 -8.44 -12.79 -3.51
N LEU A 82 -7.66 -13.63 -4.19
CA LEU A 82 -6.79 -14.62 -3.54
C LEU A 82 -5.82 -13.98 -2.54
N ARG A 83 -5.38 -12.74 -2.78
CA ARG A 83 -4.53 -11.99 -1.85
C ARG A 83 -5.20 -11.66 -0.51
N LEU A 84 -6.53 -11.75 -0.44
CA LEU A 84 -7.32 -11.50 0.77
C LEU A 84 -7.42 -12.73 1.69
N LEU A 85 -6.95 -13.89 1.25
CA LEU A 85 -7.01 -15.13 2.02
C LEU A 85 -5.99 -15.20 3.16
N VAL A 86 -5.08 -14.23 3.22
CA VAL A 86 -4.06 -14.14 4.27
C VAL A 86 -4.18 -12.81 5.02
N THR A 87 -3.67 -12.78 6.24
CA THR A 87 -3.60 -11.56 7.05
C THR A 87 -2.79 -10.50 6.31
N PRO A 88 -3.34 -9.27 6.12
CA PRO A 88 -2.61 -8.19 5.46
C PRO A 88 -1.40 -7.75 6.27
N GLY A 89 -0.38 -7.22 5.58
CA GLY A 89 0.86 -6.77 6.19
C GLY A 89 1.03 -5.25 6.22
N LEU A 90 1.87 -4.80 7.16
CA LEU A 90 2.35 -3.42 7.22
C LEU A 90 3.32 -3.12 6.08
N THR A 91 4.10 -4.11 5.67
CA THR A 91 5.01 -4.05 4.52
C THR A 91 4.89 -5.30 3.66
N CYS A 92 5.27 -5.20 2.39
CA CYS A 92 5.17 -6.28 1.41
C CYS A 92 6.32 -6.23 0.39
N THR A 93 6.39 -7.24 -0.49
CA THR A 93 7.45 -7.42 -1.48
C THR A 93 7.58 -6.24 -2.44
N TRP A 94 6.48 -5.77 -3.02
CA TRP A 94 6.52 -4.67 -3.98
C TRP A 94 6.83 -3.31 -3.31
N GLN A 95 6.45 -3.10 -2.04
CA GLN A 95 6.75 -1.87 -1.30
C GLN A 95 8.26 -1.65 -1.07
N ILE A 96 9.03 -2.73 -0.99
CA ILE A 96 10.50 -2.67 -0.85
C ILE A 96 11.24 -2.63 -2.19
N SER A 97 10.53 -2.62 -3.30
CA SER A 97 11.12 -2.53 -4.64
C SER A 97 11.58 -1.10 -4.96
N LYS A 98 12.66 -0.96 -5.72
CA LYS A 98 13.21 0.36 -6.08
C LYS A 98 12.20 1.24 -6.84
N ASN A 99 11.41 0.63 -7.72
CA ASN A 99 10.44 1.31 -8.58
C ASN A 99 9.00 1.13 -8.08
N ARG A 100 8.80 1.03 -6.75
CA ARG A 100 7.49 0.72 -6.14
C ARG A 100 6.34 1.62 -6.61
N ASN A 101 6.67 2.82 -7.07
CA ASN A 101 5.67 3.79 -7.52
C ASN A 101 5.19 3.54 -8.95
N ASP A 102 5.96 2.82 -9.75
CA ASP A 102 5.72 2.62 -11.18
C ASP A 102 5.28 1.17 -11.49
N ILE A 103 5.14 0.33 -10.46
CA ILE A 103 4.68 -1.06 -10.59
C ILE A 103 3.17 -1.05 -10.84
N PRO A 104 2.66 -1.67 -11.95
CA PRO A 104 1.24 -1.82 -12.21
C PRO A 104 0.50 -2.61 -11.12
N PHE A 105 -0.81 -2.43 -11.03
CA PHE A 105 -1.62 -3.14 -10.02
C PHE A 105 -1.60 -4.65 -10.20
N GLU A 106 -1.63 -5.12 -11.44
CA GLU A 106 -1.55 -6.54 -11.77
C GLU A 106 -0.26 -7.17 -11.23
N ASP A 107 0.87 -6.48 -11.39
CA ASP A 107 2.17 -6.94 -10.87
C ASP A 107 2.19 -6.93 -9.33
N TRP A 108 1.49 -5.99 -8.67
CA TRP A 108 1.32 -6.07 -7.21
C TRP A 108 0.62 -7.35 -6.78
N VAL A 109 -0.44 -7.73 -7.51
CA VAL A 109 -1.19 -8.96 -7.24
C VAL A 109 -0.29 -10.17 -7.39
N GLU A 110 0.45 -10.26 -8.51
CA GLU A 110 1.38 -11.36 -8.77
C GLU A 110 2.45 -11.46 -7.67
N MET A 111 3.09 -10.34 -7.31
CA MET A 111 4.10 -10.30 -6.25
C MET A 111 3.53 -10.69 -4.88
N ASP A 112 2.28 -10.32 -4.59
CA ASP A 112 1.60 -10.71 -3.35
C ASP A 112 1.28 -12.22 -3.36
N LEU A 113 0.81 -12.77 -4.49
CA LEU A 113 0.50 -14.20 -4.60
C LEU A 113 1.77 -15.05 -4.58
N GLU A 114 2.84 -14.62 -5.22
CA GLU A 114 4.16 -15.26 -5.13
C GLU A 114 4.66 -15.29 -3.68
N TYR A 115 4.54 -14.17 -2.97
CA TYR A 115 4.89 -14.10 -1.55
C TYR A 115 4.06 -15.10 -0.72
N ILE A 116 2.74 -15.17 -0.93
CA ILE A 116 1.84 -16.07 -0.19
C ILE A 116 2.25 -17.53 -0.39
N GLN A 117 2.57 -17.91 -1.64
CA GLN A 117 2.98 -19.29 -1.98
C GLN A 117 4.36 -19.67 -1.42
N ASN A 118 5.29 -18.71 -1.42
CA ASN A 118 6.69 -18.94 -1.06
C ASN A 118 7.08 -18.33 0.29
N ARG A 119 6.10 -18.05 1.17
CA ARG A 119 6.33 -17.40 2.45
C ARG A 119 7.26 -18.24 3.33
N THR A 120 8.33 -17.62 3.81
CA THR A 120 9.24 -18.16 4.81
C THR A 120 9.59 -17.11 5.84
N PHE A 121 9.91 -17.53 7.06
CA PHE A 121 10.35 -16.63 8.13
C PHE A 121 11.58 -15.80 7.73
N LEU A 122 12.54 -16.40 7.02
CA LEU A 122 13.74 -15.69 6.54
C LEU A 122 13.41 -14.62 5.51
N ASN A 123 12.43 -14.88 4.64
CA ASN A 123 11.98 -13.88 3.67
C ASN A 123 11.27 -12.72 4.37
N ASP A 124 10.44 -13.00 5.38
CA ASP A 124 9.80 -11.96 6.19
C ASP A 124 10.85 -11.06 6.88
N ILE A 125 11.88 -11.63 7.50
CA ILE A 125 12.99 -10.86 8.09
C ILE A 125 13.70 -10.00 7.04
N LYS A 126 13.97 -10.53 5.86
CA LYS A 126 14.61 -9.78 4.78
C LYS A 126 13.77 -8.58 4.34
N ILE A 127 12.44 -8.75 4.23
CA ILE A 127 11.51 -7.66 3.89
C ILE A 127 11.51 -6.60 5.00
N MET A 128 11.39 -7.02 6.27
CA MET A 128 11.41 -6.11 7.42
C MET A 128 12.70 -5.28 7.50
N LEU A 129 13.86 -5.87 7.25
CA LEU A 129 15.14 -5.16 7.28
C LEU A 129 15.31 -4.17 6.11
N LYS A 130 14.71 -4.44 4.96
CA LYS A 130 14.73 -3.54 3.80
C LYS A 130 13.76 -2.37 3.93
N THR A 131 12.63 -2.55 4.61
CA THR A 131 11.57 -1.54 4.72
C THR A 131 12.08 -0.20 5.25
N PRO A 132 12.83 -0.10 6.37
CA PRO A 132 13.35 1.18 6.86
C PRO A 132 14.26 1.88 5.86
N LEU A 133 15.08 1.13 5.10
CA LEU A 133 15.98 1.69 4.10
C LEU A 133 15.20 2.35 2.96
N VAL A 134 14.09 1.72 2.53
CA VAL A 134 13.21 2.27 1.50
C VAL A 134 12.43 3.48 2.03
N MET A 135 11.97 3.46 3.28
CA MET A 135 11.32 4.62 3.91
C MET A 135 12.26 5.83 3.97
N LEU A 136 13.51 5.62 4.39
CA LEU A 136 14.53 6.68 4.47
C LEU A 136 14.95 7.23 3.09
N SER A 137 14.75 6.47 2.01
CA SER A 137 15.00 6.96 0.64
C SER A 137 14.01 8.06 0.19
N GLY A 138 12.93 8.27 0.96
CA GLY A 138 11.96 9.34 0.72
C GLY A 138 11.14 9.15 -0.56
N THR A 139 10.95 7.91 -1.00
CA THR A 139 10.16 7.57 -2.21
C THR A 139 8.67 7.34 -1.91
N GLY A 140 8.18 7.62 -0.69
CA GLY A 140 6.76 7.56 -0.33
C GLY A 140 5.94 8.63 -1.09
N ARG A 141 4.71 8.29 -1.51
CA ARG A 141 3.75 9.17 -2.21
C ARG A 141 2.40 9.14 -1.52
#